data_75a31b1d2add31b52e6c562945ee3660
#
_entry.id   75a31b1d2add31b52e6c562945ee3660
#
_cell.length_a   1.000
_cell.length_b   1.000
_cell.length_c   1.000
_cell.angle_alpha   90.00
_cell.angle_beta   90.00
_cell.angle_gamma   90.00
#
_symmetry.space_group_name_H-M   'P 1'
#
loop_
_entity.id
_entity.type
_entity.pdbx_description
1 polymer ?
#
loop_
_entity_poly.entity_id
_entity_poly.type
_entity_poly.pdbx_seq_one_letter_code
_entity_poly.pdbx_strand_id
1 'polypeptide(L)'
;MELFGHSIDHEPALNIFSYSTKKETYRIVDEALYKTNSISSYIIGFNNRNSILLNNEHPLFQSIKGVGNSPKETKEGYTEYHFYGTYLVGPLLVRNPDFLKFFVRELIHFKQPDFKIKKVSLKLEEQAHQEFMKNYYSEYVV
;
A
#
# COMPACT_ATOMS: atom_id res chain seq x y z
N MET A 1 5.94 2.74 9.38
CA MET A 1 6.10 4.01 8.65
C MET A 1 6.01 5.24 9.56
N GLU A 2 5.22 5.23 10.65
CA GLU A 2 4.95 6.39 11.50
C GLU A 2 6.19 7.15 11.96
N LEU A 3 7.22 6.43 12.41
CA LEU A 3 8.47 7.01 12.93
C LEU A 3 9.22 7.91 11.90
N PHE A 4 9.03 7.70 10.60
CA PHE A 4 9.71 8.46 9.55
C PHE A 4 9.08 9.82 9.25
N GLY A 5 7.86 10.06 9.75
CA GLY A 5 7.14 11.31 9.59
C GLY A 5 7.66 12.45 10.45
N HIS A 6 6.97 13.57 10.40
CA HIS A 6 7.27 14.78 11.17
C HIS A 6 6.95 14.59 12.67
N SER A 7 5.79 14.00 12.98
CA SER A 7 5.35 13.79 14.37
C SER A 7 4.44 12.59 14.53
N ILE A 8 4.38 12.06 15.76
CA ILE A 8 3.44 11.02 16.20
C ILE A 8 2.72 11.58 17.44
N ASP A 9 1.39 11.70 17.41
CA ASP A 9 0.58 12.25 18.53
C ASP A 9 1.11 13.60 19.05
N HIS A 10 1.53 14.47 18.13
CA HIS A 10 2.15 15.79 18.43
C HIS A 10 3.60 15.73 18.99
N GLU A 11 4.13 14.56 19.28
CA GLU A 11 5.53 14.39 19.67
C GLU A 11 6.43 14.31 18.42
N PRO A 12 7.62 14.92 18.44
CA PRO A 12 8.54 14.89 17.31
C PRO A 12 8.95 13.46 16.93
N ALA A 13 8.96 13.15 15.63
CA ALA A 13 9.49 11.92 15.07
C ALA A 13 10.82 12.18 14.33
N LEU A 14 11.23 11.31 13.42
CA LEU A 14 12.49 11.47 12.67
C LEU A 14 12.49 12.63 11.69
N ASN A 15 11.32 13.16 11.34
CA ASN A 15 11.13 14.29 10.42
C ASN A 15 11.84 14.12 9.06
N ILE A 16 11.81 12.89 8.53
CA ILE A 16 12.36 12.57 7.20
C ILE A 16 11.36 12.96 6.12
N PHE A 17 10.06 12.76 6.41
CA PHE A 17 8.95 13.08 5.51
C PHE A 17 7.96 14.04 6.16
N SER A 18 7.19 14.75 5.34
CA SER A 18 6.28 15.83 5.77
C SER A 18 5.00 15.38 6.46
N TYR A 19 4.61 14.09 6.35
CA TYR A 19 3.40 13.60 7.00
C TYR A 19 3.54 13.50 8.51
N SER A 20 2.41 13.54 9.19
CA SER A 20 2.30 13.26 10.63
C SER A 20 1.34 12.11 10.87
N THR A 21 1.45 11.47 12.02
CA THR A 21 0.53 10.41 12.41
C THR A 21 -0.13 10.73 13.74
N LYS A 22 -1.36 10.26 13.90
CA LYS A 22 -2.15 10.44 15.12
C LYS A 22 -2.82 9.13 15.48
N LYS A 23 -2.74 8.77 16.75
CA LYS A 23 -3.47 7.65 17.32
C LYS A 23 -4.92 8.05 17.59
N GLU A 24 -5.85 7.21 17.18
CA GLU A 24 -7.28 7.41 17.42
C GLU A 24 -7.80 6.45 18.51
N THR A 25 -8.92 6.82 19.11
CA THR A 25 -9.59 6.01 20.15
C THR A 25 -10.33 4.81 19.56
N TYR A 26 -10.60 4.84 18.26
CA TYR A 26 -11.24 3.74 17.52
C TYR A 26 -10.21 2.93 16.73
N ARG A 27 -10.60 1.72 16.36
CA ARG A 27 -9.79 0.83 15.53
C ARG A 27 -10.38 0.72 14.13
N ILE A 28 -9.54 0.82 13.13
CA ILE A 28 -9.87 0.55 11.73
C ILE A 28 -9.51 -0.92 11.47
N VAL A 29 -10.53 -1.73 11.19
CA VAL A 29 -10.39 -3.12 10.74
C VAL A 29 -11.21 -3.23 9.47
N ASP A 30 -10.53 -3.35 8.34
CA ASP A 30 -11.19 -3.27 7.04
C ASP A 30 -10.42 -4.07 5.97
N GLU A 31 -11.14 -4.80 5.15
CA GLU A 31 -10.62 -5.36 3.91
C GLU A 31 -11.00 -4.42 2.77
N ALA A 32 -10.01 -3.97 2.02
CA ALA A 32 -10.18 -2.87 1.10
C ALA A 32 -9.51 -3.13 -0.26
N LEU A 33 -10.01 -2.44 -1.27
CA LEU A 33 -9.52 -2.48 -2.63
C LEU A 33 -8.91 -1.13 -3.00
N TYR A 34 -7.72 -1.17 -3.54
CA TYR A 34 -6.96 0.03 -3.90
C TYR A 34 -6.46 -0.01 -5.35
N LYS A 35 -6.08 1.16 -5.84
CA LYS A 35 -5.29 1.35 -7.07
C LYS A 35 -4.01 2.12 -6.79
N THR A 36 -3.03 1.93 -7.65
CA THR A 36 -1.82 2.75 -7.75
C THR A 36 -1.55 3.04 -9.22
N ASN A 37 -0.84 4.13 -9.49
CA ASN A 37 -0.43 4.47 -10.86
C ASN A 37 0.70 3.57 -11.39
N SER A 38 1.31 2.77 -10.53
CA SER A 38 2.48 1.95 -10.88
C SER A 38 2.13 0.66 -11.62
N ILE A 39 0.89 0.17 -11.46
CA ILE A 39 0.39 -1.07 -12.10
C ILE A 39 -1.09 -0.91 -12.48
N SER A 40 -1.57 -1.74 -13.39
CA SER A 40 -2.97 -1.72 -13.83
C SER A 40 -3.92 -2.54 -12.96
N SER A 41 -3.40 -3.57 -12.28
CA SER A 41 -4.20 -4.43 -11.41
C SER A 41 -4.58 -3.74 -10.11
N TYR A 42 -5.66 -4.21 -9.50
CA TYR A 42 -6.08 -3.75 -8.17
C TYR A 42 -5.18 -4.33 -7.08
N ILE A 43 -5.06 -3.59 -5.98
CA ILE A 43 -4.37 -4.00 -4.75
C ILE A 43 -5.41 -4.42 -3.72
N ILE A 44 -5.33 -5.67 -3.27
CA ILE A 44 -6.13 -6.20 -2.16
C ILE A 44 -5.37 -5.92 -0.88
N GLY A 45 -5.98 -5.19 0.05
CA GLY A 45 -5.37 -4.80 1.32
C GLY A 45 -6.24 -5.12 2.53
N PHE A 46 -5.61 -5.25 3.67
CA PHE A 46 -6.28 -5.40 4.96
C PHE A 46 -5.70 -4.40 5.96
N ASN A 47 -6.57 -3.58 6.54
CA ASN A 47 -6.24 -2.65 7.62
C ASN A 47 -6.52 -3.29 8.97
N ASN A 48 -5.62 -3.09 9.92
CA ASN A 48 -5.86 -3.41 11.33
C ASN A 48 -5.02 -2.47 12.19
N ARG A 49 -5.51 -1.27 12.43
CA ARG A 49 -4.77 -0.19 13.07
C ARG A 49 -5.69 0.73 13.86
N ASN A 50 -5.10 1.58 14.69
CA ASN A 50 -5.77 2.70 15.35
C ASN A 50 -5.05 4.04 15.13
N SER A 51 -4.17 4.09 14.14
CA SER A 51 -3.49 5.33 13.73
C SER A 51 -4.03 5.81 12.40
N ILE A 52 -4.01 7.11 12.21
CA ILE A 52 -4.30 7.78 10.93
C ILE A 52 -3.09 8.57 10.49
N LEU A 53 -2.95 8.74 9.17
CA LEU A 53 -1.90 9.54 8.55
C LEU A 53 -2.50 10.88 8.11
N LEU A 54 -1.83 11.96 8.45
CA LEU A 54 -2.22 13.34 8.19
C LEU A 54 -1.25 14.00 7.23
N ASN A 55 -1.70 15.00 6.47
CA ASN A 55 -0.87 15.78 5.54
C ASN A 55 -0.19 14.92 4.47
N ASN A 56 -0.92 13.97 3.90
CA ASN A 56 -0.39 13.08 2.90
C ASN A 56 -0.50 13.68 1.49
N GLU A 57 0.60 14.21 0.99
CA GLU A 57 0.69 14.74 -0.39
C GLU A 57 1.14 13.67 -1.39
N HIS A 58 1.76 12.59 -0.93
CA HIS A 58 2.32 11.51 -1.75
C HIS A 58 1.72 10.14 -1.42
N PRO A 59 0.42 9.91 -1.71
CA PRO A 59 -0.21 8.63 -1.40
C PRO A 59 0.38 7.49 -2.25
N LEU A 60 0.59 6.34 -1.62
CA LEU A 60 1.02 5.13 -2.31
C LEU A 60 -0.15 4.48 -3.06
N PHE A 61 -1.32 4.49 -2.45
CA PHE A 61 -2.53 3.88 -2.99
C PHE A 61 -3.72 4.84 -2.92
N GLN A 62 -4.68 4.60 -3.80
CA GLN A 62 -5.99 5.23 -3.82
C GLN A 62 -7.06 4.17 -3.49
N SER A 63 -7.81 4.34 -2.42
CA SER A 63 -8.92 3.46 -2.06
C SER A 63 -10.03 3.55 -3.10
N ILE A 64 -10.46 2.41 -3.60
CA ILE A 64 -11.61 2.23 -4.47
C ILE A 64 -12.80 1.74 -3.65
N LYS A 65 -12.53 0.87 -2.66
CA LYS A 65 -13.48 0.39 -1.67
C LYS A 65 -12.76 0.21 -0.34
N GLY A 66 -13.40 0.62 0.74
CA GLY A 66 -12.80 0.61 2.08
C GLY A 66 -12.13 1.93 2.46
N VAL A 67 -11.29 1.90 3.47
CA VAL A 67 -10.74 3.07 4.17
C VAL A 67 -9.34 3.42 3.67
N GLY A 68 -9.09 4.72 3.45
CA GLY A 68 -7.75 5.26 3.19
C GLY A 68 -6.93 5.52 4.46
N ASN A 69 -6.17 6.61 4.49
CA ASN A 69 -5.36 7.02 5.66
C ASN A 69 -6.22 7.38 6.89
N SER A 70 -7.44 7.82 6.65
CA SER A 70 -8.48 8.02 7.66
C SER A 70 -9.83 7.56 7.09
N PRO A 71 -10.87 7.40 7.93
CA PRO A 71 -12.21 7.02 7.46
C PRO A 71 -12.85 7.97 6.45
N LYS A 72 -12.35 9.19 6.37
CA LYS A 72 -12.87 10.25 5.48
C LYS A 72 -12.03 10.44 4.21
N GLU A 73 -10.94 9.72 4.08
CA GLU A 73 -9.99 9.87 2.98
C GLU A 73 -9.88 8.60 2.15
N THR A 74 -9.60 8.79 0.88
CA THR A 74 -9.36 7.70 -0.06
C THR A 74 -7.87 7.44 -0.31
N LYS A 75 -7.00 8.36 0.10
CA LYS A 75 -5.55 8.20 0.02
C LYS A 75 -5.06 7.22 1.07
N GLU A 76 -4.19 6.27 0.72
CA GLU A 76 -3.60 5.29 1.64
C GLU A 76 -2.09 5.22 1.45
N GLY A 77 -1.39 5.05 2.58
CA GLY A 77 0.06 4.93 2.60
C GLY A 77 0.77 6.20 2.17
N TYR A 78 2.07 6.12 2.04
CA TYR A 78 2.93 7.22 1.63
C TYR A 78 4.06 6.69 0.76
N THR A 79 4.40 7.40 -0.33
CA THR A 79 5.55 7.07 -1.16
C THR A 79 6.28 8.33 -1.58
N GLU A 80 7.56 8.36 -1.35
CA GLU A 80 8.44 9.43 -1.82
C GLU A 80 9.85 8.87 -2.05
N TYR A 81 10.50 9.26 -3.14
CA TYR A 81 11.75 8.65 -3.59
C TYR A 81 11.59 7.12 -3.72
N HIS A 82 12.31 6.33 -2.92
CA HIS A 82 12.22 4.86 -2.86
C HIS A 82 11.64 4.36 -1.54
N PHE A 83 10.97 5.22 -0.80
CA PHE A 83 10.23 4.85 0.40
C PHE A 83 8.80 4.45 0.06
N TYR A 84 8.36 3.33 0.60
CA TYR A 84 7.01 2.79 0.47
C TYR A 84 6.48 2.46 1.87
N GLY A 85 5.62 3.30 2.39
CA GLY A 85 4.99 3.13 3.69
C GLY A 85 3.49 2.86 3.54
N THR A 86 2.97 1.85 4.21
CA THR A 86 1.54 1.53 4.18
C THR A 86 1.08 0.96 5.51
N TYR A 87 -0.20 1.14 5.81
CA TYR A 87 -0.88 0.50 6.92
C TYR A 87 -1.47 -0.88 6.57
N LEU A 88 -1.39 -1.26 5.31
CA LEU A 88 -1.89 -2.56 4.88
C LEU A 88 -1.04 -3.66 5.48
N VAL A 89 -1.66 -4.50 6.29
CA VAL A 89 -1.04 -5.65 6.96
C VAL A 89 -1.36 -6.95 6.23
N GLY A 90 -0.77 -8.04 6.71
CA GLY A 90 -0.84 -9.34 6.06
C GLY A 90 0.16 -9.41 4.90
N PRO A 91 0.17 -10.47 4.13
CA PRO A 91 1.15 -10.65 3.07
C PRO A 91 0.83 -9.79 1.83
N LEU A 92 0.88 -8.46 1.98
CA LEU A 92 0.51 -7.50 0.93
C LEU A 92 1.13 -7.85 -0.42
N LEU A 93 2.43 -8.14 -0.45
CA LEU A 93 3.14 -8.44 -1.69
C LEU A 93 2.72 -9.79 -2.28
N VAL A 94 2.51 -10.81 -1.44
CA VAL A 94 2.09 -12.14 -1.88
C VAL A 94 0.66 -12.13 -2.42
N ARG A 95 -0.23 -11.38 -1.78
CA ARG A 95 -1.63 -11.22 -2.25
C ARG A 95 -1.74 -10.41 -3.54
N ASN A 96 -0.71 -9.62 -3.89
CA ASN A 96 -0.72 -8.70 -5.03
C ASN A 96 0.51 -8.95 -5.92
N PRO A 97 0.51 -10.02 -6.73
CA PRO A 97 1.68 -10.48 -7.48
C PRO A 97 2.21 -9.43 -8.47
N ASP A 98 1.37 -8.61 -9.07
CA ASP A 98 1.83 -7.55 -9.98
C ASP A 98 2.51 -6.41 -9.22
N PHE A 99 2.03 -6.09 -8.02
CA PHE A 99 2.69 -5.12 -7.15
C PHE A 99 4.02 -5.68 -6.62
N LEU A 100 4.09 -6.97 -6.29
CA LEU A 100 5.35 -7.64 -5.96
C LEU A 100 6.36 -7.53 -7.10
N LYS A 101 5.97 -7.82 -8.34
CA LYS A 101 6.85 -7.70 -9.51
C LYS A 101 7.35 -6.26 -9.71
N PHE A 102 6.44 -5.30 -9.59
CA PHE A 102 6.78 -3.88 -9.64
C PHE A 102 7.81 -3.52 -8.57
N PHE A 103 7.53 -3.83 -7.32
CA PHE A 103 8.37 -3.47 -6.17
C PHE A 103 9.77 -4.10 -6.27
N VAL A 104 9.86 -5.38 -6.63
CA VAL A 104 11.15 -6.07 -6.83
C VAL A 104 11.94 -5.43 -7.97
N ARG A 105 11.29 -5.06 -9.07
CA ARG A 105 11.94 -4.36 -10.19
C ARG A 105 12.51 -3.01 -9.76
N GLU A 106 11.74 -2.21 -9.01
CA GLU A 106 12.20 -0.92 -8.49
C GLU A 106 13.45 -1.08 -7.60
N LEU A 107 13.43 -2.06 -6.67
CA LEU A 107 14.56 -2.34 -5.80
C LEU A 107 15.82 -2.74 -6.55
N ILE A 108 15.68 -3.60 -7.56
CA ILE A 108 16.82 -4.07 -8.36
C ILE A 108 17.38 -2.92 -9.20
N HIS A 109 16.52 -2.19 -9.92
CA HIS A 109 16.97 -1.09 -10.78
C HIS A 109 17.59 0.07 -10.00
N PHE A 110 17.14 0.30 -8.77
CA PHE A 110 17.78 1.29 -7.89
C PHE A 110 19.25 0.97 -7.60
N LYS A 111 19.60 -0.32 -7.47
CA LYS A 111 20.98 -0.77 -7.21
C LYS A 111 21.76 -1.10 -8.46
N GLN A 112 21.09 -1.63 -9.47
CA GLN A 112 21.67 -2.14 -10.71
C GLN A 112 20.76 -1.81 -11.90
N PRO A 113 20.82 -0.58 -12.44
CA PRO A 113 19.91 -0.13 -13.50
C PRO A 113 19.88 -1.01 -14.75
N ASP A 114 21.02 -1.62 -15.10
CA ASP A 114 21.16 -2.46 -16.29
C ASP A 114 20.86 -3.94 -16.04
N PHE A 115 20.46 -4.31 -14.83
CA PHE A 115 20.20 -5.71 -14.48
C PHE A 115 18.95 -6.23 -15.20
N LYS A 116 19.12 -7.32 -15.96
CA LYS A 116 18.01 -8.02 -16.63
C LYS A 116 17.35 -9.00 -15.65
N ILE A 117 16.17 -8.64 -15.19
CA ILE A 117 15.38 -9.47 -14.27
C ILE A 117 14.85 -10.69 -15.04
N LYS A 118 15.19 -11.89 -14.56
CA LYS A 118 14.63 -13.14 -15.09
C LYS A 118 13.14 -13.22 -14.76
N LYS A 119 12.35 -13.74 -15.72
CA LYS A 119 10.92 -13.97 -15.50
C LYS A 119 10.72 -15.01 -14.40
N VAL A 120 10.06 -14.61 -13.32
CA VAL A 120 9.62 -15.50 -12.23
C VAL A 120 8.17 -15.84 -12.46
N SER A 121 7.81 -17.12 -12.32
CA SER A 121 6.42 -17.56 -12.42
C SER A 121 5.73 -17.38 -11.06
N LEU A 122 4.66 -16.64 -11.03
CA LEU A 122 3.79 -16.42 -9.87
C LEU A 122 2.36 -16.90 -10.16
N LYS A 123 2.23 -18.03 -10.87
CA LYS A 123 0.93 -18.53 -11.34
C LYS A 123 -0.07 -18.79 -10.22
N LEU A 124 0.38 -19.34 -9.10
CA LEU A 124 -0.51 -19.64 -7.98
C LEU A 124 -0.99 -18.36 -7.30
N GLU A 125 -0.09 -17.41 -7.10
CA GLU A 125 -0.40 -16.10 -6.53
C GLU A 125 -1.33 -15.29 -7.45
N GLU A 126 -1.09 -15.34 -8.76
CA GLU A 126 -1.97 -14.72 -9.78
C GLU A 126 -3.36 -15.33 -9.78
N GLN A 127 -3.46 -16.67 -9.72
CA GLN A 127 -4.74 -17.37 -9.62
C GLN A 127 -5.46 -17.03 -8.32
N ALA A 128 -4.78 -17.05 -7.19
CA ALA A 128 -5.35 -16.71 -5.89
C ALA A 128 -5.88 -15.26 -5.86
N HIS A 129 -5.13 -14.31 -6.43
CA HIS A 129 -5.57 -12.92 -6.57
C HIS A 129 -6.84 -12.83 -7.44
N GLN A 130 -6.86 -13.47 -8.61
CA GLN A 130 -8.00 -13.47 -9.52
C GLN A 130 -9.25 -14.09 -8.88
N GLU A 131 -9.11 -15.24 -8.22
CA GLU A 131 -10.23 -15.89 -7.51
C GLU A 131 -10.76 -15.01 -6.37
N PHE A 132 -9.89 -14.37 -5.62
CA PHE A 132 -10.30 -13.44 -4.59
C PHE A 132 -11.07 -12.25 -5.17
N MET A 133 -10.56 -11.62 -6.22
CA MET A 133 -11.23 -10.53 -6.93
C MET A 133 -12.60 -10.96 -7.44
N LYS A 134 -12.68 -12.12 -8.08
CA LYS A 134 -13.94 -12.65 -8.62
C LYS A 134 -14.99 -12.93 -7.54
N ASN A 135 -14.56 -13.42 -6.37
CA ASN A 135 -15.47 -13.80 -5.30
C ASN A 135 -15.97 -12.60 -4.47
N TYR A 136 -15.12 -11.58 -4.28
CA TYR A 136 -15.40 -10.48 -3.35
C TYR A 136 -15.54 -9.11 -4.01
N TYR A 137 -15.05 -8.97 -5.25
CA TYR A 137 -15.01 -7.71 -5.99
C TYR A 137 -15.37 -7.91 -7.48
N SER A 138 -16.37 -8.75 -7.75
CA SER A 138 -16.75 -9.12 -9.12
C SER A 138 -17.12 -7.91 -9.99
N GLU A 139 -17.64 -6.84 -9.40
CA GLU A 139 -17.96 -5.59 -10.08
C GLU A 139 -16.73 -4.84 -10.64
N TYR A 140 -15.53 -5.21 -10.22
CA TYR A 140 -14.25 -4.63 -10.68
C TYR A 140 -13.43 -5.58 -11.58
N VAL A 141 -13.93 -6.77 -11.82
CA VAL A 141 -13.30 -7.75 -12.73
C VAL A 141 -13.89 -7.57 -14.13
N VAL A 142 -13.06 -7.17 -15.08
CA VAL A 142 -13.42 -7.05 -16.50
C VAL A 142 -13.12 -8.35 -17.21
#